data_c48470b66240a15b76b2d7d0e13e4271
#
_entry.id   c48470b66240a15b76b2d7d0e13e4271
#
_cell.length_a   1.000
_cell.length_b   1.000
_cell.length_c   1.000
_cell.angle_alpha   90.00
_cell.angle_beta   90.00
_cell.angle_gamma   90.00
#
_symmetry.space_group_name_H-M   'P 1'
#
loop_
_entity.id
_entity.type
_entity.pdbx_description
1 polymer ?
#
loop_
_entity_poly.entity_id
_entity_poly.type
_entity_poly.pdbx_seq_one_letter_code
_entity_poly.pdbx_strand_id
1 'polypeptide(L)'
;MGKTLLKTKKGKKVDGELIFCLLMIAVPVVQFIVFYIIVNFNSFLLAFQRFNGDMADVKYSFAGWDNFKTLWIDLTQTTNMRSAIKNSLTTWFFTSVVGITIAVIFSYFIFKKGWLASGFKLVLFLPSILPAILLVAIFQIFVDTIIPEVLNVNPLFVLGEGTAFPAALFFTVWFSFGTQVLLYCGSMAQISPSVLEAAKIDGVSPIIELWKLVIPEILPAISTFLIAGIATIFTNQANLFGFHSTYALEYEGEATLGYWMYAMTKKSEQNYPYVSTVGLCCTAIALPLTFLVKKALAKLGD
;
A
#
# COMPACT_ATOMS: atom_id res chain seq x y z
N MET A 1 -41.77 -58.76 -22.27
CA MET A 1 -40.61 -58.80 -21.38
C MET A 1 -40.16 -57.38 -21.07
N GLY A 2 -40.77 -56.75 -20.07
CA GLY A 2 -40.52 -55.40 -19.67
C GLY A 2 -39.35 -55.30 -18.68
N LYS A 3 -38.35 -54.47 -18.97
CA LYS A 3 -37.35 -54.04 -17.98
C LYS A 3 -37.71 -52.67 -17.42
N THR A 4 -38.26 -52.69 -16.23
CA THR A 4 -38.52 -51.54 -15.37
C THR A 4 -37.18 -50.94 -14.98
N LEU A 5 -36.84 -49.79 -15.52
CA LEU A 5 -35.66 -49.00 -15.09
C LEU A 5 -36.03 -48.23 -13.81
N LEU A 6 -35.65 -48.75 -12.69
CA LEU A 6 -35.66 -48.05 -11.37
C LEU A 6 -34.62 -46.90 -11.48
N LYS A 7 -35.09 -45.65 -11.58
CA LYS A 7 -34.29 -44.48 -11.36
C LYS A 7 -33.93 -44.37 -9.90
N THR A 8 -32.76 -44.88 -9.51
CA THR A 8 -32.15 -44.57 -8.24
C THR A 8 -31.73 -43.08 -8.22
N LYS A 9 -32.36 -42.28 -7.36
CA LYS A 9 -31.87 -40.98 -6.97
C LYS A 9 -30.46 -41.14 -6.41
N LYS A 10 -29.42 -40.81 -7.17
CA LYS A 10 -28.05 -40.66 -6.67
C LYS A 10 -28.04 -39.57 -5.61
N GLY A 11 -28.00 -39.94 -4.32
CA GLY A 11 -27.58 -39.03 -3.28
C GLY A 11 -26.19 -38.52 -3.62
N LYS A 12 -26.00 -37.19 -3.70
CA LYS A 12 -24.69 -36.57 -3.85
C LYS A 12 -23.85 -37.04 -2.67
N LYS A 13 -22.95 -38.01 -2.88
CA LYS A 13 -21.83 -38.24 -1.98
C LYS A 13 -21.05 -36.93 -1.96
N VAL A 14 -21.01 -36.31 -0.83
CA VAL A 14 -20.13 -35.15 -0.63
C VAL A 14 -18.72 -35.69 -0.73
N ASP A 15 -18.00 -35.36 -1.80
CA ASP A 15 -16.64 -35.85 -2.02
C ASP A 15 -15.76 -35.40 -0.86
N GLY A 16 -14.95 -36.35 -0.31
CA GLY A 16 -14.03 -36.04 0.80
C GLY A 16 -13.10 -34.87 0.46
N GLU A 17 -12.75 -34.69 -0.80
CA GLU A 17 -12.00 -33.52 -1.29
C GLU A 17 -12.75 -32.20 -1.09
N LEU A 18 -14.05 -32.16 -1.32
CA LEU A 18 -14.90 -31.00 -1.09
C LEU A 18 -14.95 -30.63 0.39
N ILE A 19 -15.10 -31.66 1.26
CA ILE A 19 -15.10 -31.44 2.73
C ILE A 19 -13.75 -30.90 3.16
N PHE A 20 -12.66 -31.47 2.68
CA PHE A 20 -11.30 -30.99 2.98
C PHE A 20 -11.10 -29.54 2.54
N CYS A 21 -11.47 -29.19 1.30
CA CYS A 21 -11.39 -27.82 0.79
C CYS A 21 -12.23 -26.86 1.65
N LEU A 22 -13.46 -27.23 2.00
CA LEU A 22 -14.33 -26.39 2.83
C LEU A 22 -13.76 -26.17 4.23
N LEU A 23 -13.18 -27.20 4.86
CA LEU A 23 -12.52 -27.07 6.16
C LEU A 23 -11.28 -26.18 6.09
N MET A 24 -10.47 -26.30 5.03
CA MET A 24 -9.31 -25.42 4.80
C MET A 24 -9.70 -23.95 4.61
N ILE A 25 -10.80 -23.69 3.89
CA ILE A 25 -11.29 -22.35 3.64
C ILE A 25 -12.05 -21.77 4.85
N ALA A 26 -12.66 -22.62 5.67
CA ALA A 26 -13.47 -22.20 6.81
C ALA A 26 -12.70 -21.29 7.78
N VAL A 27 -11.44 -21.64 8.10
CA VAL A 27 -10.60 -20.85 9.03
C VAL A 27 -10.35 -19.44 8.52
N PRO A 28 -9.82 -19.22 7.28
CA PRO A 28 -9.67 -17.88 6.72
C PRO A 28 -10.99 -17.11 6.59
N VAL A 29 -12.09 -17.78 6.24
CA VAL A 29 -13.41 -17.13 6.12
C VAL A 29 -13.93 -16.67 7.48
N VAL A 30 -13.84 -17.49 8.52
CA VAL A 30 -14.21 -17.09 9.89
C VAL A 30 -13.33 -15.92 10.36
N GLN A 31 -12.04 -16.01 10.14
CA GLN A 31 -11.11 -14.91 10.44
C GLN A 31 -11.49 -13.62 9.72
N PHE A 32 -11.81 -13.69 8.43
CA PHE A 32 -12.26 -12.54 7.66
C PHE A 32 -13.57 -11.94 8.20
N ILE A 33 -14.55 -12.77 8.51
CA ILE A 33 -15.83 -12.31 9.08
C ILE A 33 -15.60 -11.60 10.43
N VAL A 34 -14.85 -12.23 11.34
CA VAL A 34 -14.64 -11.68 12.69
C VAL A 34 -13.78 -10.42 12.66
N PHE A 35 -12.60 -10.48 12.06
CA PHE A 35 -11.61 -9.40 12.14
C PHE A 35 -11.80 -8.31 11.07
N TYR A 36 -12.50 -8.61 9.99
CA TYR A 36 -12.72 -7.62 8.93
C TYR A 36 -14.16 -7.10 8.93
N ILE A 37 -15.17 -7.95 8.82
CA ILE A 37 -16.56 -7.49 8.72
C ILE A 37 -17.03 -6.86 10.02
N ILE A 38 -16.88 -7.55 11.16
CA ILE A 38 -17.40 -7.05 12.46
C ILE A 38 -16.67 -5.77 12.88
N VAL A 39 -15.33 -5.73 12.74
CA VAL A 39 -14.52 -4.55 13.12
C VAL A 39 -14.84 -3.36 12.24
N ASN A 40 -14.93 -3.55 10.91
CA ASN A 40 -15.28 -2.45 10.01
C ASN A 40 -16.72 -1.98 10.18
N PHE A 41 -17.66 -2.88 10.53
CA PHE A 41 -19.03 -2.49 10.83
C PHE A 41 -19.10 -1.58 12.06
N ASN A 42 -18.32 -1.90 13.10
CA ASN A 42 -18.21 -1.02 14.28
C ASN A 42 -17.63 0.36 13.91
N SER A 43 -16.58 0.40 13.08
CA SER A 43 -15.99 1.65 12.59
C SER A 43 -17.01 2.47 11.77
N PHE A 44 -17.86 1.79 10.98
CA PHE A 44 -18.95 2.44 10.27
C PHE A 44 -19.96 3.08 11.24
N LEU A 45 -20.34 2.38 12.31
CA LEU A 45 -21.24 2.94 13.33
C LEU A 45 -20.61 4.13 14.06
N LEU A 46 -19.31 4.04 14.41
CA LEU A 46 -18.58 5.12 15.07
C LEU A 46 -18.59 6.42 14.26
N ALA A 47 -18.56 6.34 12.93
CA ALA A 47 -18.59 7.54 12.08
C ALA A 47 -19.84 8.41 12.30
N PHE A 48 -20.95 7.83 12.76
CA PHE A 48 -22.21 8.52 13.06
C PHE A 48 -22.42 8.80 14.55
N GLN A 49 -21.39 8.59 15.38
CA GLN A 49 -21.44 8.76 16.82
C GLN A 49 -20.55 9.90 17.28
N ARG A 50 -20.76 10.34 18.51
CA ARG A 50 -19.97 11.33 19.22
C ARG A 50 -19.56 10.76 20.58
N PHE A 51 -18.35 11.08 21.01
CA PHE A 51 -17.87 10.77 22.36
C PHE A 51 -18.48 11.70 23.39
N ASN A 52 -19.07 11.15 24.48
CA ASN A 52 -19.80 11.93 25.49
C ASN A 52 -18.98 12.36 26.71
N GLY A 53 -17.68 12.04 26.77
CA GLY A 53 -16.78 12.54 27.83
C GLY A 53 -16.88 11.81 29.16
N ASP A 54 -17.65 10.76 29.31
CA ASP A 54 -17.75 9.99 30.55
C ASP A 54 -16.68 8.90 30.55
N MET A 55 -15.58 9.15 31.28
CA MET A 55 -14.42 8.23 31.29
C MET A 55 -14.68 6.89 32.02
N ALA A 56 -15.72 6.82 32.84
CA ALA A 56 -16.08 5.58 33.56
C ALA A 56 -16.86 4.58 32.71
N ASP A 57 -17.67 5.09 31.79
CA ASP A 57 -18.45 4.34 30.82
C ASP A 57 -18.25 5.01 29.46
N VAL A 58 -17.32 4.53 28.64
CA VAL A 58 -17.08 5.05 27.28
C VAL A 58 -18.36 4.95 26.47
N LYS A 59 -19.20 5.98 26.56
CA LYS A 59 -20.50 6.03 25.90
C LYS A 59 -20.39 6.89 24.67
N TYR A 60 -20.59 6.25 23.52
CA TYR A 60 -20.80 6.95 22.26
C TYR A 60 -22.29 7.17 22.08
N SER A 61 -22.70 8.41 21.78
CA SER A 61 -24.08 8.74 21.43
C SER A 61 -24.21 9.02 19.94
N PHE A 62 -25.38 8.77 19.38
CA PHE A 62 -25.66 9.05 17.98
C PHE A 62 -25.58 10.56 17.70
N ALA A 63 -24.76 10.95 16.74
CA ALA A 63 -24.51 12.34 16.33
C ALA A 63 -24.94 12.62 14.88
N GLY A 64 -25.49 11.62 14.18
CA GLY A 64 -25.90 11.77 12.79
C GLY A 64 -24.75 12.18 11.87
N TRP A 65 -24.90 13.30 11.16
CA TRP A 65 -23.96 13.79 10.16
C TRP A 65 -22.96 14.84 10.68
N ASP A 66 -22.87 15.06 11.98
CA ASP A 66 -22.04 16.15 12.53
C ASP A 66 -20.55 15.96 12.26
N ASN A 67 -20.03 14.73 12.36
CA ASN A 67 -18.63 14.45 12.03
C ASN A 67 -18.34 14.72 10.55
N PHE A 68 -19.28 14.47 9.65
CA PHE A 68 -19.11 14.77 8.22
C PHE A 68 -19.13 16.29 7.95
N LYS A 69 -19.92 17.06 8.69
CA LYS A 69 -19.88 18.52 8.63
C LYS A 69 -18.54 19.06 9.11
N THR A 70 -18.03 18.52 10.24
CA THR A 70 -16.72 18.85 10.75
C THR A 70 -15.62 18.55 9.72
N LEU A 71 -15.66 17.37 9.10
CA LEU A 71 -14.74 17.02 8.02
C LEU A 71 -14.81 18.01 6.86
N TRP A 72 -16.02 18.43 6.46
CA TRP A 72 -16.17 19.42 5.38
C TRP A 72 -15.55 20.79 5.75
N ILE A 73 -15.72 21.21 7.01
CA ILE A 73 -15.13 22.44 7.52
C ILE A 73 -13.60 22.31 7.53
N ASP A 74 -13.05 21.20 8.02
CA ASP A 74 -11.63 20.95 8.05
C ASP A 74 -11.00 20.90 6.65
N LEU A 75 -11.70 20.31 5.68
CA LEU A 75 -11.26 20.30 4.28
C LEU A 75 -11.27 21.70 3.63
N THR A 76 -12.15 22.59 4.09
CA THR A 76 -12.29 23.91 3.49
C THR A 76 -11.50 24.99 4.23
N GLN A 77 -11.30 24.85 5.53
CA GLN A 77 -10.75 25.92 6.38
C GLN A 77 -9.37 25.61 6.98
N THR A 78 -9.04 24.30 7.20
CA THR A 78 -7.75 23.94 7.80
C THR A 78 -6.71 23.53 6.77
N THR A 79 -5.52 24.10 6.87
CA THR A 79 -4.36 23.75 6.03
C THR A 79 -3.84 22.36 6.32
N ASN A 80 -3.88 21.90 7.60
CA ASN A 80 -3.36 20.60 8.00
C ASN A 80 -4.03 19.42 7.29
N MET A 81 -5.35 19.40 7.17
CA MET A 81 -6.08 18.32 6.49
C MET A 81 -5.77 18.31 4.97
N ARG A 82 -5.70 19.49 4.34
CA ARG A 82 -5.35 19.58 2.92
C ARG A 82 -3.91 19.14 2.67
N SER A 83 -2.98 19.55 3.53
CA SER A 83 -1.58 19.14 3.45
C SER A 83 -1.44 17.64 3.62
N ALA A 84 -2.15 17.02 4.56
CA ALA A 84 -2.15 15.58 4.76
C ALA A 84 -2.66 14.80 3.54
N ILE A 85 -3.73 15.27 2.90
CA ILE A 85 -4.23 14.69 1.64
C ILE A 85 -3.21 14.87 0.51
N LYS A 86 -2.65 16.08 0.34
CA LYS A 86 -1.61 16.36 -0.66
C LYS A 86 -0.41 15.43 -0.47
N ASN A 87 0.06 15.27 0.76
CA ASN A 87 1.19 14.40 1.08
C ASN A 87 0.88 12.92 0.81
N SER A 88 -0.35 12.47 1.06
CA SER A 88 -0.79 11.12 0.70
C SER A 88 -0.78 10.89 -0.82
N LEU A 89 -1.29 11.85 -1.59
CA LEU A 89 -1.26 11.80 -3.05
C LEU A 89 0.17 11.85 -3.59
N THR A 90 1.01 12.69 -3.00
CA THR A 90 2.44 12.79 -3.35
C THR A 90 3.16 11.47 -3.05
N THR A 91 2.93 10.88 -1.86
CA THR A 91 3.50 9.58 -1.50
C THR A 91 3.06 8.50 -2.48
N TRP A 92 1.77 8.45 -2.81
CA TRP A 92 1.27 7.50 -3.81
C TRP A 92 1.94 7.70 -5.17
N PHE A 93 2.04 8.93 -5.66
CA PHE A 93 2.68 9.22 -6.95
C PHE A 93 4.14 8.73 -6.97
N PHE A 94 4.91 9.10 -5.96
CA PHE A 94 6.33 8.72 -5.92
C PHE A 94 6.52 7.22 -5.71
N THR A 95 5.74 6.55 -4.88
CA THR A 95 5.87 5.10 -4.67
C THR A 95 5.32 4.28 -5.83
N SER A 96 4.18 4.67 -6.41
CA SER A 96 3.49 3.88 -7.43
C SER A 96 3.89 4.25 -8.86
N VAL A 97 4.24 5.51 -9.15
CA VAL A 97 4.65 5.89 -10.51
C VAL A 97 6.17 5.89 -10.62
N VAL A 98 6.84 6.71 -9.82
CA VAL A 98 8.30 6.84 -9.87
C VAL A 98 8.98 5.56 -9.40
N GLY A 99 8.57 5.01 -8.25
CA GLY A 99 9.13 3.79 -7.66
C GLY A 99 8.99 2.59 -8.59
N ILE A 100 7.79 2.34 -9.13
CA ILE A 100 7.56 1.24 -10.09
C ILE A 100 8.42 1.42 -11.34
N THR A 101 8.47 2.61 -11.92
CA THR A 101 9.27 2.88 -13.13
C THR A 101 10.74 2.57 -12.88
N ILE A 102 11.31 3.08 -11.79
CA ILE A 102 12.70 2.82 -11.43
C ILE A 102 12.91 1.31 -11.16
N ALA A 103 12.01 0.66 -10.43
CA ALA A 103 12.09 -0.76 -10.13
C ALA A 103 12.06 -1.63 -11.39
N VAL A 104 11.23 -1.31 -12.38
CA VAL A 104 11.19 -2.01 -13.67
C VAL A 104 12.52 -1.86 -14.42
N ILE A 105 13.10 -0.65 -14.47
CA ILE A 105 14.39 -0.39 -15.14
C ILE A 105 15.51 -1.21 -14.47
N PHE A 106 15.61 -1.18 -13.14
CA PHE A 106 16.62 -1.96 -12.43
C PHE A 106 16.42 -3.48 -12.55
N SER A 107 15.16 -3.93 -12.53
CA SER A 107 14.83 -5.34 -12.73
C SER A 107 15.22 -5.81 -14.14
N TYR A 108 15.03 -4.98 -15.15
CA TYR A 108 15.47 -5.26 -16.51
C TYR A 108 16.99 -5.33 -16.62
N PHE A 109 17.72 -4.42 -15.97
CA PHE A 109 19.18 -4.49 -15.89
C PHE A 109 19.67 -5.82 -15.27
N ILE A 110 19.05 -6.24 -14.17
CA ILE A 110 19.36 -7.51 -13.51
C ILE A 110 19.00 -8.69 -14.41
N PHE A 111 17.85 -8.64 -15.08
CA PHE A 111 17.36 -9.68 -15.98
C PHE A 111 18.31 -9.92 -17.16
N LYS A 112 18.91 -8.88 -17.72
CA LYS A 112 19.91 -8.96 -18.80
C LYS A 112 21.24 -9.57 -18.33
N LYS A 113 21.36 -9.98 -17.06
CA LYS A 113 22.56 -10.58 -16.46
C LYS A 113 23.83 -9.72 -16.66
N GLY A 114 23.66 -8.40 -16.52
CA GLY A 114 24.78 -7.47 -16.56
C GLY A 114 25.84 -7.80 -15.49
N TRP A 115 27.02 -7.21 -15.63
CA TRP A 115 28.08 -7.33 -14.65
C TRP A 115 27.59 -6.96 -13.26
N LEU A 116 27.87 -7.77 -12.25
CA LEU A 116 27.39 -7.62 -10.86
C LEU A 116 25.85 -7.74 -10.64
N ALA A 117 25.06 -8.21 -11.60
CA ALA A 117 23.59 -8.31 -11.47
C ALA A 117 23.15 -9.04 -10.20
N SER A 118 23.82 -10.13 -9.82
CA SER A 118 23.50 -10.89 -8.61
C SER A 118 23.80 -10.13 -7.33
N GLY A 119 24.94 -9.46 -7.26
CA GLY A 119 25.31 -8.60 -6.11
C GLY A 119 24.38 -7.38 -6.00
N PHE A 120 24.06 -6.77 -7.14
CA PHE A 120 23.14 -5.64 -7.21
C PHE A 120 21.73 -6.01 -6.74
N LYS A 121 21.22 -7.17 -7.16
CA LYS A 121 19.95 -7.73 -6.67
C LYS A 121 19.94 -7.90 -5.15
N LEU A 122 21.06 -8.43 -4.58
CA LEU A 122 21.19 -8.63 -3.13
C LEU A 122 21.14 -7.29 -2.38
N VAL A 123 21.92 -6.31 -2.83
CA VAL A 123 21.98 -4.98 -2.20
C VAL A 123 20.64 -4.26 -2.23
N LEU A 124 19.91 -4.34 -3.36
CA LEU A 124 18.59 -3.72 -3.48
C LEU A 124 17.53 -4.41 -2.62
N PHE A 125 17.66 -5.73 -2.41
CA PHE A 125 16.71 -6.49 -1.62
C PHE A 125 16.99 -6.44 -0.11
N LEU A 126 18.24 -6.18 0.28
CA LEU A 126 18.67 -6.19 1.69
C LEU A 126 17.77 -5.32 2.61
N PRO A 127 17.39 -4.08 2.23
CA PRO A 127 16.53 -3.25 3.08
C PRO A 127 15.18 -3.89 3.39
N SER A 128 14.61 -4.65 2.46
CA SER A 128 13.28 -5.26 2.64
C SER A 128 13.26 -6.46 3.60
N ILE A 129 14.43 -6.99 3.97
CA ILE A 129 14.56 -8.09 4.94
C ILE A 129 14.55 -7.56 6.37
N LEU A 130 15.02 -6.33 6.58
CA LEU A 130 15.13 -5.73 7.90
C LEU A 130 13.80 -5.11 8.36
N PRO A 131 13.48 -5.13 9.67
CA PRO A 131 12.33 -4.43 10.19
C PRO A 131 12.38 -2.94 9.86
N ALA A 132 11.28 -2.40 9.32
CA ALA A 132 11.22 -0.99 8.89
C ALA A 132 11.63 -0.01 9.99
N ILE A 133 11.22 -0.26 11.23
CA ILE A 133 11.54 0.62 12.36
C ILE A 133 13.05 0.70 12.65
N LEU A 134 13.77 -0.41 12.49
CA LEU A 134 15.23 -0.43 12.64
C LEU A 134 15.90 0.39 11.53
N LEU A 135 15.44 0.21 10.29
CA LEU A 135 15.98 0.96 9.16
C LEU A 135 15.67 2.45 9.26
N VAL A 136 14.48 2.82 9.73
CA VAL A 136 14.14 4.23 10.03
C VAL A 136 15.13 4.82 11.01
N ALA A 137 15.42 4.13 12.12
CA ALA A 137 16.36 4.62 13.12
C ALA A 137 17.80 4.78 12.53
N ILE A 138 18.26 3.81 11.77
CA ILE A 138 19.58 3.89 11.09
C ILE A 138 19.59 5.04 10.08
N PHE A 139 18.55 5.18 9.27
CA PHE A 139 18.45 6.23 8.27
C PHE A 139 18.43 7.62 8.94
N GLN A 140 17.70 7.77 10.05
CA GLN A 140 17.64 9.02 10.80
C GLN A 140 19.01 9.41 11.33
N ILE A 141 19.75 8.51 11.98
CA ILE A 141 21.12 8.76 12.41
C ILE A 141 22.00 9.19 11.22
N PHE A 142 21.82 8.54 10.07
CA PHE A 142 22.62 8.84 8.89
C PHE A 142 22.35 10.24 8.35
N VAL A 143 21.08 10.66 8.26
CA VAL A 143 20.70 11.98 7.70
C VAL A 143 20.82 13.12 8.69
N ASP A 144 20.71 12.86 10.00
CA ASP A 144 20.74 13.91 11.04
C ASP A 144 22.09 14.09 11.71
N THR A 145 22.96 13.08 11.62
CA THR A 145 24.27 13.12 12.28
C THR A 145 25.41 12.94 11.28
N ILE A 146 25.44 11.80 10.56
CA ILE A 146 26.62 11.44 9.73
C ILE A 146 26.78 12.37 8.53
N ILE A 147 25.70 12.58 7.75
CA ILE A 147 25.77 13.45 6.58
C ILE A 147 26.08 14.89 6.96
N PRO A 148 25.38 15.50 7.95
CA PRO A 148 25.69 16.84 8.42
C PRO A 148 27.14 17.05 8.87
N GLU A 149 27.71 16.10 9.63
CA GLU A 149 29.10 16.18 10.05
C GLU A 149 30.09 16.08 8.89
N VAL A 150 29.86 15.15 7.95
CA VAL A 150 30.78 14.93 6.81
C VAL A 150 30.72 16.05 5.78
N LEU A 151 29.52 16.57 5.49
CA LEU A 151 29.30 17.60 4.47
C LEU A 151 29.26 19.02 5.02
N ASN A 152 29.33 19.19 6.34
CA ASN A 152 29.20 20.48 7.04
C ASN A 152 27.91 21.23 6.66
N VAL A 153 26.79 20.50 6.64
CA VAL A 153 25.45 21.01 6.36
C VAL A 153 24.54 20.83 7.58
N ASN A 154 23.39 21.50 7.58
CA ASN A 154 22.39 21.31 8.63
C ASN A 154 21.77 19.91 8.56
N PRO A 155 21.24 19.38 9.69
CA PRO A 155 20.45 18.16 9.70
C PRO A 155 19.34 18.20 8.66
N LEU A 156 19.16 17.08 7.92
CA LEU A 156 18.21 17.02 6.80
C LEU A 156 16.79 16.68 7.27
N PHE A 157 16.66 16.18 8.50
CA PHE A 157 15.39 15.69 9.00
C PHE A 157 14.88 16.52 10.18
N VAL A 158 14.58 17.80 9.93
CA VAL A 158 14.12 18.74 10.95
C VAL A 158 12.62 18.97 10.84
N LEU A 159 11.89 18.66 11.93
CA LEU A 159 10.45 18.94 12.00
C LEU A 159 10.19 20.46 11.98
N GLY A 160 9.20 20.87 11.20
CA GLY A 160 8.80 22.27 11.07
C GLY A 160 9.58 23.09 10.03
N GLU A 161 10.67 22.54 9.48
CA GLU A 161 11.43 23.19 8.41
C GLU A 161 11.03 22.72 7.00
N GLY A 162 10.03 21.83 6.90
CA GLY A 162 9.54 21.29 5.62
C GLY A 162 10.46 20.23 5.00
N THR A 163 11.50 19.79 5.70
CA THR A 163 12.48 18.79 5.22
C THR A 163 12.14 17.36 5.63
N ALA A 164 11.40 17.18 6.72
CA ALA A 164 11.08 15.87 7.29
C ALA A 164 10.21 15.01 6.35
N PHE A 165 9.16 15.57 5.77
CA PHE A 165 8.30 14.81 4.84
C PHE A 165 9.05 14.38 3.55
N PRO A 166 9.81 15.22 2.86
CA PRO A 166 10.63 14.79 1.73
C PRO A 166 11.62 13.66 2.06
N ALA A 167 12.27 13.72 3.23
CA ALA A 167 13.20 12.69 3.67
C ALA A 167 12.47 11.35 3.97
N ALA A 168 11.32 11.40 4.63
CA ALA A 168 10.46 10.24 4.86
C ALA A 168 9.92 9.66 3.55
N LEU A 169 9.58 10.50 2.58
CA LEU A 169 9.13 10.11 1.25
C LEU A 169 10.24 9.36 0.50
N PHE A 170 11.46 9.92 0.49
CA PHE A 170 12.63 9.26 -0.10
C PHE A 170 12.87 7.88 0.54
N PHE A 171 12.88 7.82 1.88
CA PHE A 171 13.03 6.56 2.59
C PHE A 171 11.94 5.56 2.19
N THR A 172 10.68 5.98 2.11
CA THR A 172 9.56 5.11 1.79
C THR A 172 9.67 4.53 0.37
N VAL A 173 10.06 5.35 -0.62
CA VAL A 173 10.33 4.91 -1.98
C VAL A 173 11.49 3.91 -2.01
N TRP A 174 12.60 4.24 -1.37
CA TRP A 174 13.79 3.38 -1.29
C TRP A 174 13.49 2.05 -0.59
N PHE A 175 12.76 2.05 0.51
CA PHE A 175 12.41 0.86 1.27
C PHE A 175 11.48 -0.10 0.48
N SER A 176 10.51 0.44 -0.26
CA SER A 176 9.57 -0.36 -1.06
C SER A 176 10.21 -0.99 -2.29
N PHE A 177 11.33 -0.48 -2.73
CA PHE A 177 11.98 -0.76 -3.98
C PHE A 177 12.46 -2.22 -4.10
N GLY A 178 13.07 -2.78 -3.06
CA GLY A 178 13.64 -4.13 -3.07
C GLY A 178 12.59 -5.22 -3.35
N THR A 179 11.43 -5.12 -2.74
CA THR A 179 10.32 -6.06 -2.95
C THR A 179 9.78 -5.99 -4.38
N GLN A 180 9.65 -4.78 -4.94
CA GLN A 180 9.19 -4.57 -6.31
C GLN A 180 10.20 -5.16 -7.32
N VAL A 181 11.48 -4.89 -7.15
CA VAL A 181 12.55 -5.42 -8.00
C VAL A 181 12.57 -6.95 -7.98
N LEU A 182 12.41 -7.57 -6.79
CA LEU A 182 12.38 -9.01 -6.67
C LEU A 182 11.21 -9.63 -7.47
N LEU A 183 10.01 -9.05 -7.35
CA LEU A 183 8.84 -9.54 -8.05
C LEU A 183 8.96 -9.37 -9.57
N TYR A 184 9.42 -8.21 -10.03
CA TYR A 184 9.62 -7.98 -11.47
C TYR A 184 10.71 -8.87 -12.06
N CYS A 185 11.82 -9.10 -11.37
CA CYS A 185 12.82 -10.07 -11.78
C CYS A 185 12.23 -11.48 -11.91
N GLY A 186 11.36 -11.87 -10.96
CA GLY A 186 10.66 -13.16 -11.02
C GLY A 186 9.71 -13.28 -12.20
N SER A 187 8.97 -12.22 -12.49
CA SER A 187 8.06 -12.17 -13.66
C SER A 187 8.83 -12.15 -14.98
N MET A 188 9.91 -11.38 -15.08
CA MET A 188 10.79 -11.35 -16.26
C MET A 188 11.43 -12.71 -16.52
N ALA A 189 11.79 -13.47 -15.48
CA ALA A 189 12.37 -14.80 -15.63
C ALA A 189 11.40 -15.84 -16.22
N GLN A 190 10.12 -15.56 -16.28
CA GLN A 190 9.10 -16.42 -16.90
C GLN A 190 8.92 -16.16 -18.40
N ILE A 191 9.52 -15.08 -18.94
CA ILE A 191 9.46 -14.77 -20.37
C ILE A 191 10.18 -15.87 -21.16
N SER A 192 9.52 -16.37 -22.21
CA SER A 192 10.08 -17.45 -23.03
C SER A 192 11.44 -17.06 -23.66
N PRO A 193 12.49 -17.88 -23.49
CA PRO A 193 13.78 -17.62 -24.13
C PRO A 193 13.69 -17.47 -25.65
N SER A 194 12.80 -18.22 -26.31
CA SER A 194 12.60 -18.16 -27.76
C SER A 194 12.17 -16.79 -28.26
N VAL A 195 11.32 -16.08 -27.47
CA VAL A 195 10.87 -14.72 -27.78
C VAL A 195 12.04 -13.74 -27.68
N LEU A 196 12.87 -13.87 -26.66
CA LEU A 196 14.05 -13.02 -26.48
C LEU A 196 15.14 -13.27 -27.53
N GLU A 197 15.30 -14.52 -27.96
CA GLU A 197 16.24 -14.91 -29.03
C GLU A 197 15.77 -14.37 -30.39
N ALA A 198 14.47 -14.46 -30.70
CA ALA A 198 13.91 -13.88 -31.91
C ALA A 198 14.12 -12.36 -31.96
N ALA A 199 13.81 -11.65 -30.87
CA ALA A 199 14.03 -10.20 -30.77
C ALA A 199 15.52 -9.83 -30.96
N LYS A 200 16.43 -10.69 -30.48
CA LYS A 200 17.87 -10.49 -30.64
C LYS A 200 18.32 -10.72 -32.09
N ILE A 201 17.75 -11.71 -32.78
CA ILE A 201 18.01 -11.97 -34.21
C ILE A 201 17.49 -10.80 -35.07
N ASP A 202 16.34 -10.25 -34.72
CA ASP A 202 15.75 -9.07 -35.38
C ASP A 202 16.50 -7.77 -35.09
N GLY A 203 17.55 -7.79 -34.27
CA GLY A 203 18.37 -6.61 -33.95
C GLY A 203 17.63 -5.56 -33.10
N VAL A 204 16.63 -5.96 -32.32
CA VAL A 204 15.83 -5.07 -31.47
C VAL A 204 16.72 -4.44 -30.40
N SER A 205 16.68 -3.10 -30.29
CA SER A 205 17.44 -2.40 -29.25
C SER A 205 16.90 -2.70 -27.84
N PRO A 206 17.74 -2.65 -26.79
CA PRO A 206 17.29 -2.94 -25.41
C PRO A 206 16.12 -2.07 -24.91
N ILE A 207 16.04 -0.83 -25.36
CA ILE A 207 14.93 0.08 -25.01
C ILE A 207 13.62 -0.40 -25.66
N ILE A 208 13.67 -0.77 -26.92
CA ILE A 208 12.50 -1.27 -27.66
C ILE A 208 12.08 -2.64 -27.08
N GLU A 209 13.03 -3.51 -26.76
CA GLU A 209 12.78 -4.78 -26.09
C GLU A 209 12.06 -4.58 -24.75
N LEU A 210 12.55 -3.65 -23.91
CA LEU A 210 11.92 -3.33 -22.63
C LEU A 210 10.46 -2.87 -22.83
N TRP A 211 10.23 -1.90 -23.71
CA TRP A 211 8.89 -1.29 -23.86
C TRP A 211 7.88 -2.16 -24.62
N LYS A 212 8.31 -2.86 -25.66
CA LYS A 212 7.39 -3.61 -26.54
C LYS A 212 7.26 -5.09 -26.19
N LEU A 213 8.20 -5.65 -25.45
CA LEU A 213 8.27 -7.06 -25.15
C LEU A 213 8.18 -7.33 -23.63
N VAL A 214 9.09 -6.76 -22.86
CA VAL A 214 9.19 -7.07 -21.43
C VAL A 214 8.04 -6.44 -20.63
N ILE A 215 7.75 -5.15 -20.80
CA ILE A 215 6.70 -4.46 -20.03
C ILE A 215 5.32 -5.09 -20.26
N PRO A 216 4.87 -5.41 -21.48
CA PRO A 216 3.59 -6.11 -21.66
C PRO A 216 3.53 -7.47 -20.96
N GLU A 217 4.60 -8.25 -20.99
CA GLU A 217 4.66 -9.56 -20.33
C GLU A 217 4.60 -9.47 -18.79
N ILE A 218 5.22 -8.44 -18.20
CA ILE A 218 5.19 -8.24 -16.75
C ILE A 218 4.05 -7.31 -16.30
N LEU A 219 3.18 -6.88 -17.20
CA LEU A 219 2.05 -5.97 -16.90
C LEU A 219 1.15 -6.47 -15.76
N PRO A 220 0.85 -7.78 -15.62
CA PRO A 220 0.12 -8.28 -14.46
C PRO A 220 0.80 -7.99 -13.12
N ALA A 221 2.14 -8.10 -13.06
CA ALA A 221 2.91 -7.78 -11.86
C ALA A 221 2.91 -6.28 -11.57
N ILE A 222 3.11 -5.43 -12.59
CA ILE A 222 3.01 -3.97 -12.48
C ILE A 222 1.61 -3.58 -12.00
N SER A 223 0.57 -4.16 -12.58
CA SER A 223 -0.83 -3.90 -12.23
C SER A 223 -1.12 -4.22 -10.76
N THR A 224 -0.53 -5.27 -10.22
CA THR A 224 -0.69 -5.64 -8.80
C THR A 224 -0.22 -4.52 -7.88
N PHE A 225 0.97 -3.95 -8.11
CA PHE A 225 1.48 -2.85 -7.28
C PHE A 225 0.71 -1.54 -7.50
N LEU A 226 0.29 -1.24 -8.72
CA LEU A 226 -0.53 -0.05 -9.00
C LEU A 226 -1.88 -0.13 -8.28
N ILE A 227 -2.56 -1.26 -8.35
CA ILE A 227 -3.84 -1.49 -7.68
C ILE A 227 -3.68 -1.43 -6.16
N ALA A 228 -2.64 -2.08 -5.61
CA ALA A 228 -2.33 -2.02 -4.19
C ALA A 228 -2.01 -0.59 -3.73
N GLY A 229 -1.25 0.16 -4.51
CA GLY A 229 -0.93 1.56 -4.23
C GLY A 229 -2.18 2.44 -4.16
N ILE A 230 -3.14 2.26 -5.08
CA ILE A 230 -4.40 3.00 -5.07
C ILE A 230 -5.26 2.60 -3.87
N ALA A 231 -5.35 1.31 -3.56
CA ALA A 231 -6.11 0.83 -2.41
C ALA A 231 -5.60 1.41 -1.09
N THR A 232 -4.31 1.71 -0.99
CA THR A 232 -3.65 2.24 0.21
C THR A 232 -3.34 3.73 0.17
N ILE A 233 -3.81 4.47 -0.85
CA ILE A 233 -3.47 5.88 -1.10
C ILE A 233 -3.68 6.80 0.12
N PHE A 234 -4.76 6.58 0.88
CA PHE A 234 -5.10 7.37 2.05
C PHE A 234 -4.68 6.74 3.38
N THR A 235 -4.24 5.48 3.38
CA THR A 235 -3.85 4.75 4.60
C THR A 235 -2.34 4.60 4.74
N ASN A 236 -1.57 4.93 3.72
CA ASN A 236 -0.11 4.89 3.76
C ASN A 236 0.45 5.95 4.69
N GLN A 237 1.18 5.52 5.71
CA GLN A 237 1.79 6.39 6.71
C GLN A 237 3.17 6.92 6.32
N ALA A 238 3.72 6.53 5.17
CA ALA A 238 5.07 6.90 4.71
C ALA A 238 6.18 6.66 5.77
N ASN A 239 6.03 5.64 6.61
CA ASN A 239 6.89 5.33 7.75
C ASN A 239 7.05 6.46 8.80
N LEU A 240 6.25 7.52 8.72
CA LEU A 240 6.36 8.70 9.60
C LEU A 240 6.24 8.36 11.10
N PHE A 241 5.49 7.31 11.45
CA PHE A 241 5.42 6.86 12.83
C PHE A 241 6.79 6.42 13.37
N GLY A 242 7.59 5.75 12.55
CA GLY A 242 8.93 5.31 12.91
C GLY A 242 9.89 6.49 13.13
N PHE A 243 9.71 7.58 12.36
CA PHE A 243 10.51 8.77 12.46
C PHE A 243 10.14 9.66 13.65
N HIS A 244 8.84 9.89 13.87
CA HIS A 244 8.37 10.97 14.75
C HIS A 244 7.39 10.53 15.82
N SER A 245 7.05 9.22 15.90
CA SER A 245 5.97 8.77 16.79
C SER A 245 4.66 9.55 16.49
N THR A 246 4.21 10.44 17.36
CA THR A 246 3.01 11.27 17.16
C THR A 246 3.33 12.76 16.94
N TYR A 247 4.59 13.17 17.04
CA TYR A 247 4.98 14.59 17.06
C TYR A 247 4.77 15.32 15.73
N ALA A 248 4.84 14.63 14.57
CA ALA A 248 4.63 15.27 13.28
C ALA A 248 3.21 15.85 13.07
N LEU A 249 2.23 15.53 13.96
CA LEU A 249 0.92 16.18 13.94
C LEU A 249 0.95 17.66 14.37
N GLU A 250 1.98 18.06 15.12
CA GLU A 250 2.13 19.40 15.63
C GLU A 250 2.67 20.37 14.56
N TYR A 251 3.22 19.81 13.47
CA TYR A 251 3.83 20.56 12.39
C TYR A 251 3.02 20.47 11.11
N GLU A 252 2.67 21.64 10.58
CA GLU A 252 1.91 21.75 9.36
C GLU A 252 2.71 21.23 8.16
N GLY A 253 2.05 20.41 7.34
CA GLY A 253 2.68 19.90 6.12
C GLY A 253 3.52 18.63 6.26
N GLU A 254 3.74 18.12 7.47
CA GLU A 254 4.63 16.97 7.73
C GLU A 254 3.91 15.61 7.73
N ALA A 255 2.60 15.58 7.78
CA ALA A 255 1.80 14.37 7.90
C ALA A 255 1.21 13.90 6.57
N THR A 256 1.12 12.57 6.37
CA THR A 256 0.17 11.95 5.44
C THR A 256 -1.17 11.74 6.13
N LEU A 257 -2.25 11.55 5.37
CA LEU A 257 -3.57 11.30 5.95
C LEU A 257 -3.60 9.98 6.74
N GLY A 258 -2.91 8.94 6.25
CA GLY A 258 -2.77 7.67 6.96
C GLY A 258 -2.04 7.81 8.30
N TYR A 259 -0.96 8.58 8.33
CA TYR A 259 -0.25 8.89 9.57
C TYR A 259 -1.12 9.76 10.50
N TRP A 260 -1.79 10.77 9.98
CA TRP A 260 -2.70 11.63 10.75
C TRP A 260 -3.81 10.79 11.43
N MET A 261 -4.50 9.93 10.69
CA MET A 261 -5.53 9.04 11.26
C MET A 261 -4.95 8.15 12.36
N TYR A 262 -3.79 7.54 12.14
CA TYR A 262 -3.14 6.69 13.14
C TYR A 262 -2.77 7.47 14.41
N ALA A 263 -2.13 8.63 14.28
CA ALA A 263 -1.69 9.43 15.39
C ALA A 263 -2.86 10.02 16.20
N MET A 264 -3.94 10.46 15.52
CA MET A 264 -5.17 10.91 16.18
C MET A 264 -5.83 9.79 16.99
N THR A 265 -5.85 8.57 16.44
CA THR A 265 -6.36 7.38 17.14
C THR A 265 -5.52 7.07 18.40
N LYS A 266 -4.19 7.23 18.34
CA LYS A 266 -3.31 7.02 19.50
C LYS A 266 -3.41 8.12 20.53
N LYS A 267 -3.75 9.33 20.13
CA LYS A 267 -3.81 10.50 21.02
C LYS A 267 -4.98 10.42 22.02
N SER A 268 -6.17 10.03 21.58
CA SER A 268 -7.36 9.94 22.45
C SER A 268 -8.49 9.15 21.80
N GLU A 269 -9.24 8.40 22.61
CA GLU A 269 -10.45 7.71 22.19
C GLU A 269 -11.56 8.68 21.73
N GLN A 270 -11.53 9.93 22.19
CA GLN A 270 -12.44 10.98 21.73
C GLN A 270 -12.39 11.22 20.22
N ASN A 271 -11.26 10.92 19.61
CA ASN A 271 -11.03 11.10 18.18
C ASN A 271 -11.58 9.95 17.31
N TYR A 272 -11.91 8.79 17.91
CA TYR A 272 -12.34 7.61 17.16
C TYR A 272 -13.52 7.88 16.21
N PRO A 273 -14.61 8.57 16.64
CA PRO A 273 -15.71 8.87 15.75
C PRO A 273 -15.30 9.69 14.54
N TYR A 274 -14.52 10.73 14.76
CA TYR A 274 -14.08 11.61 13.68
C TYR A 274 -13.09 10.91 12.72
N VAL A 275 -12.12 10.18 13.26
CA VAL A 275 -11.16 9.38 12.45
C VAL A 275 -11.91 8.31 11.64
N SER A 276 -12.92 7.67 12.23
CA SER A 276 -13.76 6.70 11.52
C SER A 276 -14.52 7.34 10.34
N THR A 277 -15.00 8.57 10.51
CA THR A 277 -15.64 9.34 9.44
C THR A 277 -14.66 9.61 8.29
N VAL A 278 -13.46 10.07 8.61
CA VAL A 278 -12.41 10.32 7.61
C VAL A 278 -12.07 9.02 6.86
N GLY A 279 -11.86 7.91 7.60
CA GLY A 279 -11.57 6.60 7.01
C GLY A 279 -12.69 6.08 6.11
N LEU A 280 -13.96 6.28 6.50
CA LEU A 280 -15.12 5.90 5.69
C LEU A 280 -15.18 6.70 4.38
N CYS A 281 -14.97 8.02 4.43
CA CYS A 281 -14.91 8.85 3.24
C CYS A 281 -13.75 8.45 2.32
N CYS A 282 -12.58 8.18 2.88
CA CYS A 282 -11.43 7.69 2.13
C CYS A 282 -11.73 6.36 1.43
N THR A 283 -12.37 5.43 2.13
CA THR A 283 -12.78 4.13 1.56
C THR A 283 -13.81 4.30 0.45
N ALA A 284 -14.79 5.20 0.63
CA ALA A 284 -15.80 5.51 -0.38
C ALA A 284 -15.19 6.08 -1.68
N ILE A 285 -14.03 6.72 -1.60
CA ILE A 285 -13.28 7.23 -2.77
C ILE A 285 -12.33 6.17 -3.32
N ALA A 286 -11.53 5.54 -2.47
CA ALA A 286 -10.48 4.61 -2.89
C ALA A 286 -11.05 3.32 -3.52
N LEU A 287 -12.18 2.82 -3.02
CA LEU A 287 -12.77 1.57 -3.49
C LEU A 287 -13.24 1.67 -4.95
N PRO A 288 -14.09 2.64 -5.37
CA PRO A 288 -14.46 2.79 -6.78
C PRO A 288 -13.25 3.05 -7.67
N LEU A 289 -12.29 3.88 -7.22
CA LEU A 289 -11.08 4.18 -7.96
C LEU A 289 -10.25 2.91 -8.22
N THR A 290 -10.10 2.06 -7.21
CA THR A 290 -9.42 0.76 -7.31
C THR A 290 -10.08 -0.15 -8.36
N PHE A 291 -11.42 -0.23 -8.35
CA PHE A 291 -12.15 -1.02 -9.35
C PHE A 291 -12.04 -0.45 -10.76
N LEU A 292 -12.10 0.87 -10.92
CA LEU A 292 -11.94 1.53 -12.22
C LEU A 292 -10.55 1.25 -12.82
N VAL A 293 -9.49 1.41 -12.01
CA VAL A 293 -8.12 1.15 -12.46
C VAL A 293 -7.89 -0.32 -12.73
N LYS A 294 -8.39 -1.23 -11.88
CA LYS A 294 -8.33 -2.68 -12.16
C LYS A 294 -8.97 -3.02 -13.50
N LYS A 295 -10.15 -2.46 -13.79
CA LYS A 295 -10.85 -2.69 -15.08
C LYS A 295 -10.10 -2.08 -16.26
N ALA A 296 -9.47 -0.91 -16.09
CA ALA A 296 -8.67 -0.27 -17.12
C ALA A 296 -7.41 -1.08 -17.45
N LEU A 297 -6.71 -1.56 -16.41
CA LEU A 297 -5.49 -2.37 -16.58
C LEU A 297 -5.78 -3.75 -17.17
N ALA A 298 -6.91 -4.38 -16.84
CA ALA A 298 -7.33 -5.64 -17.46
C ALA A 298 -7.51 -5.52 -18.97
N LYS A 299 -8.04 -4.38 -19.45
CA LYS A 299 -8.19 -4.13 -20.90
C LYS A 299 -6.88 -3.86 -21.65
N LEU A 300 -5.80 -3.54 -20.93
CA LEU A 300 -4.47 -3.33 -21.52
C LEU A 300 -3.67 -4.64 -21.62
N GLY A 301 -4.10 -5.67 -20.88
CA GLY A 301 -3.46 -6.98 -20.87
C GLY A 301 -4.13 -8.01 -21.80
N ASP A 302 -5.33 -7.69 -22.33
CA ASP A 302 -6.04 -8.42 -23.39
C ASP A 302 -5.61 -7.89 -24.77
#